data_c6cb149a427b657ef99bd9a3622e900b
#
_entry.id   c6cb149a427b657ef99bd9a3622e900b
#
_cell.length_a   1.000
_cell.length_b   1.000
_cell.length_c   1.000
_cell.angle_alpha   90.00
_cell.angle_beta   90.00
_cell.angle_gamma   90.00
#
_symmetry.space_group_name_H-M   'P 1'
#
loop_
_entity.id
_entity.type
_entity.pdbx_description
1 polymer ?
#
loop_
_entity_poly.entity_id
_entity_poly.type
_entity_poly.pdbx_seq_one_letter_code
_entity_poly.pdbx_strand_id
1 'polypeptide(L)'
;MEINLPLDFKEFLKLLNEKKVKYLLIGGYAVGYHGYPRATGDMDVWIAIQPDNAQKMVSVLKDFGFDHPELTPELFLQENKIIRMGHPPMRLEISTGISGVEFEECFNSRIVDTLGDVEVNIIDLPHLKANKKAAGRLKDLADLENLP
;
A
#
# COMPACT_ATOMS: atom_id res chain seq x y z
N MET A 1 5.15 -7.47 -17.56
CA MET A 1 5.22 -6.01 -17.59
C MET A 1 6.15 -5.52 -16.50
N GLU A 2 7.07 -4.67 -16.88
CA GLU A 2 7.98 -4.07 -15.90
C GLU A 2 7.29 -2.89 -15.19
N ILE A 3 7.40 -2.88 -13.87
CA ILE A 3 6.99 -1.72 -13.08
C ILE A 3 8.25 -1.00 -12.64
N ASN A 4 8.36 0.25 -13.05
CA ASN A 4 9.51 1.07 -12.69
C ASN A 4 9.24 1.74 -11.34
N LEU A 5 9.87 1.21 -10.28
CA LEU A 5 9.76 1.75 -8.94
C LEU A 5 10.86 2.77 -8.68
N PRO A 6 10.53 3.99 -8.24
CA PRO A 6 11.53 4.91 -7.73
C PRO A 6 12.35 4.29 -6.59
N LEU A 7 13.61 4.67 -6.51
CA LEU A 7 14.54 4.11 -5.53
C LEU A 7 14.04 4.25 -4.10
N ASP A 8 13.45 5.38 -3.76
CA ASP A 8 12.93 5.62 -2.40
C ASP A 8 11.76 4.69 -2.07
N PHE A 9 10.91 4.39 -3.04
CA PHE A 9 9.81 3.44 -2.83
C PHE A 9 10.32 2.02 -2.66
N LYS A 10 11.38 1.64 -3.39
CA LYS A 10 12.05 0.35 -3.17
C LYS A 10 12.59 0.24 -1.75
N GLU A 11 13.24 1.30 -1.28
CA GLU A 11 13.80 1.33 0.07
C GLU A 11 12.70 1.21 1.13
N PHE A 12 11.60 1.90 0.95
CA PHE A 12 10.45 1.80 1.84
C PHE A 12 9.91 0.37 1.90
N LEU A 13 9.73 -0.27 0.75
CA LEU A 13 9.24 -1.65 0.68
C LEU A 13 10.23 -2.62 1.34
N LYS A 14 11.54 -2.42 1.16
CA LYS A 14 12.56 -3.21 1.83
C LYS A 14 12.45 -3.11 3.35
N LEU A 15 12.23 -1.91 3.88
CA LEU A 15 12.05 -1.70 5.31
C LEU A 15 10.80 -2.41 5.84
N LEU A 16 9.69 -2.36 5.10
CA LEU A 16 8.48 -3.09 5.46
C LEU A 16 8.77 -4.59 5.58
N ASN A 17 9.51 -5.13 4.64
CA ASN A 17 9.86 -6.56 4.63
C ASN A 17 10.82 -6.91 5.78
N GLU A 18 11.85 -6.10 6.00
CA GLU A 18 12.85 -6.34 7.05
C GLU A 18 12.20 -6.37 8.44
N LYS A 19 11.25 -5.48 8.68
CA LYS A 19 10.56 -5.41 9.97
C LYS A 19 9.33 -6.30 10.03
N LYS A 20 9.04 -7.04 8.98
CA LYS A 20 7.94 -8.00 8.89
C LYS A 20 6.58 -7.35 9.15
N VAL A 21 6.38 -6.17 8.58
CA VAL A 21 5.09 -5.50 8.61
C VAL A 21 4.10 -6.29 7.75
N LYS A 22 2.89 -6.51 8.25
CA LYS A 22 1.79 -7.05 7.44
C LYS A 22 1.20 -5.92 6.63
N TYR A 23 1.43 -5.94 5.33
CA TYR A 23 0.97 -4.92 4.40
C TYR A 23 0.60 -5.51 3.06
N LEU A 24 -0.18 -4.75 2.30
CA LEU A 24 -0.50 -5.03 0.91
C LEU A 24 -0.25 -3.76 0.08
N LEU A 25 0.43 -3.91 -1.04
CA LEU A 25 0.50 -2.85 -2.04
C LEU A 25 -0.87 -2.73 -2.69
N ILE A 26 -1.42 -1.52 -2.67
CA ILE A 26 -2.71 -1.17 -3.28
C ILE A 26 -2.53 0.04 -4.19
N GLY A 27 -3.60 0.64 -4.65
CA GLY A 27 -3.56 1.90 -5.41
C GLY A 27 -2.95 1.78 -6.79
N GLY A 28 -2.36 2.87 -7.28
CA GLY A 28 -1.87 2.96 -8.65
C GLY A 28 -0.83 1.94 -9.05
N TYR A 29 0.10 1.60 -8.14
CA TYR A 29 1.11 0.58 -8.43
C TYR A 29 0.50 -0.82 -8.55
N ALA A 30 -0.51 -1.13 -7.73
CA ALA A 30 -1.21 -2.41 -7.85
C ALA A 30 -2.03 -2.47 -9.14
N VAL A 31 -2.68 -1.38 -9.52
CA VAL A 31 -3.40 -1.28 -10.80
C VAL A 31 -2.44 -1.51 -11.97
N GLY A 32 -1.26 -0.88 -11.93
CA GLY A 32 -0.23 -1.07 -12.95
C GLY A 32 0.25 -2.52 -13.01
N TYR A 33 0.49 -3.12 -11.86
CA TYR A 33 0.93 -4.51 -11.77
C TYR A 33 -0.08 -5.46 -12.44
N HIS A 34 -1.37 -5.22 -12.22
CA HIS A 34 -2.43 -6.10 -12.73
C HIS A 34 -2.81 -5.86 -14.19
N GLY A 35 -2.18 -4.93 -14.86
CA GLY A 35 -2.30 -4.81 -16.32
C GLY A 35 -2.76 -3.47 -16.86
N TYR A 36 -2.98 -2.47 -16.00
CA TYR A 36 -3.31 -1.12 -16.46
C TYR A 36 -2.25 -0.11 -16.00
N PRO A 37 -1.11 -0.02 -16.73
CA PRO A 37 -0.06 0.93 -16.38
C PRO A 37 -0.56 2.36 -16.62
N ARG A 38 -0.42 3.20 -15.61
CA ARG A 38 -0.74 4.62 -15.66
C ARG A 38 0.18 5.38 -14.72
N ALA A 39 0.29 6.68 -14.93
CA ALA A 39 1.11 7.50 -14.05
C ALA A 39 0.54 7.48 -12.62
N THR A 40 1.43 7.29 -11.64
CA THR A 40 1.09 7.37 -10.23
C THR A 40 2.24 8.02 -9.49
N GLY A 41 1.92 9.01 -8.64
CA GLY A 41 2.94 9.72 -7.87
C GLY A 41 3.10 9.22 -6.45
N ASP A 42 2.10 8.48 -5.95
CA ASP A 42 2.06 8.05 -4.55
C ASP A 42 2.23 6.54 -4.46
N MET A 43 2.90 6.11 -3.39
CA MET A 43 2.91 4.70 -3.04
C MET A 43 1.85 4.45 -1.98
N ASP A 44 0.90 3.58 -2.28
CA ASP A 44 -0.21 3.25 -1.39
C ASP A 44 -0.01 1.86 -0.81
N VAL A 45 0.03 1.76 0.51
CA VAL A 45 0.06 0.48 1.21
C VAL A 45 -1.08 0.42 2.23
N TRP A 46 -1.62 -0.77 2.40
CA TRP A 46 -2.66 -1.07 3.36
C TRP A 46 -2.09 -1.99 4.42
N ILE A 47 -2.22 -1.64 5.70
CA ILE A 47 -1.60 -2.37 6.80
C ILE A 47 -2.65 -2.98 7.73
N ALA A 48 -2.30 -4.09 8.36
CA ALA A 48 -3.15 -4.72 9.38
C ALA A 48 -3.20 -3.86 10.65
N ILE A 49 -4.39 -3.73 11.23
CA ILE A 49 -4.59 -3.04 12.50
C ILE A 49 -4.29 -4.03 13.63
N GLN A 50 -3.06 -4.05 14.08
CA GLN A 50 -2.58 -4.87 15.19
C GLN A 50 -1.54 -4.09 15.97
N PRO A 51 -1.48 -4.20 17.32
CA PRO A 51 -0.52 -3.41 18.12
C PRO A 51 0.93 -3.60 17.71
N ASP A 52 1.38 -4.82 17.50
CA ASP A 52 2.76 -5.09 17.08
C ASP A 52 3.02 -4.58 15.66
N ASN A 53 2.06 -4.70 14.76
CA ASN A 53 2.18 -4.20 13.39
C ASN A 53 2.29 -2.68 13.37
N ALA A 54 1.51 -2.00 14.21
CA ALA A 54 1.55 -0.55 14.36
C ALA A 54 2.93 -0.07 14.85
N GLN A 55 3.51 -0.76 15.82
CA GLN A 55 4.85 -0.45 16.33
C GLN A 55 5.91 -0.63 15.24
N LYS A 56 5.82 -1.72 14.48
CA LYS A 56 6.71 -1.97 13.34
C LYS A 56 6.59 -0.88 12.28
N MET A 57 5.37 -0.44 12.01
CA MET A 57 5.14 0.63 11.01
C MET A 57 5.79 1.94 11.44
N VAL A 58 5.68 2.31 12.70
CA VAL A 58 6.37 3.50 13.24
C VAL A 58 7.88 3.35 13.06
N SER A 59 8.43 2.18 13.38
CA SER A 59 9.86 1.91 13.23
C SER A 59 10.30 2.03 11.76
N VAL A 60 9.53 1.51 10.83
CA VAL A 60 9.80 1.64 9.39
C VAL A 60 9.88 3.11 8.99
N LEU A 61 8.90 3.90 9.39
CA LEU A 61 8.84 5.31 9.00
C LEU A 61 9.98 6.12 9.59
N LYS A 62 10.37 5.84 10.84
CA LYS A 62 11.52 6.49 11.45
C LYS A 62 12.82 6.14 10.74
N ASP A 63 13.01 4.87 10.43
CA ASP A 63 14.20 4.42 9.70
C ASP A 63 14.23 4.99 8.27
N PHE A 64 13.07 5.20 7.70
CA PHE A 64 12.95 5.80 6.38
C PHE A 64 13.23 7.31 6.37
N GLY A 65 13.21 7.96 7.54
CA GLY A 65 13.55 9.36 7.68
C GLY A 65 12.42 10.26 8.20
N PHE A 66 11.26 9.72 8.53
CA PHE A 66 10.17 10.49 9.13
C PHE A 66 10.25 10.41 10.64
N ASP A 67 10.75 11.46 11.27
CA ASP A 67 10.83 11.54 12.73
C ASP A 67 9.97 12.71 13.20
N HIS A 68 8.69 12.41 13.47
CA HIS A 68 7.71 13.41 13.88
C HIS A 68 7.09 12.99 15.22
N PRO A 69 6.87 13.94 16.17
CA PRO A 69 6.30 13.61 17.48
C PRO A 69 4.94 12.93 17.42
N GLU A 70 4.14 13.21 16.38
CA GLU A 70 2.81 12.61 16.21
C GLU A 70 2.87 11.19 15.66
N LEU A 71 4.03 10.71 15.25
CA LEU A 71 4.21 9.37 14.71
C LEU A 71 4.27 8.36 15.86
N THR A 72 3.10 7.88 16.25
CA THR A 72 2.92 6.93 17.36
C THR A 72 2.14 5.71 16.88
N PRO A 73 2.25 4.56 17.57
CA PRO A 73 1.50 3.37 17.16
C PRO A 73 -0.02 3.58 17.10
N GLU A 74 -0.56 4.42 17.99
CA GLU A 74 -2.00 4.71 18.02
C GLU A 74 -2.51 5.27 16.71
N LEU A 75 -1.67 5.96 15.96
CA LEU A 75 -2.02 6.51 14.67
C LEU A 75 -2.46 5.40 13.69
N PHE A 76 -1.85 4.22 13.79
CA PHE A 76 -2.09 3.08 12.91
C PHE A 76 -3.06 2.05 13.48
N LEU A 77 -3.69 2.38 14.62
CA LEU A 77 -4.69 1.51 15.25
C LEU A 77 -6.11 2.01 15.07
N GLN A 78 -6.29 3.14 14.39
CA GLN A 78 -7.61 3.70 14.08
C GLN A 78 -8.14 3.08 12.79
N GLU A 79 -9.41 2.71 12.79
CA GLU A 79 -10.05 2.12 11.61
C GLU A 79 -10.26 3.16 10.49
N ASN A 80 -10.17 2.70 9.26
CA ASN A 80 -10.48 3.47 8.04
C ASN A 80 -9.75 4.81 7.97
N LYS A 81 -8.48 4.80 8.34
CA LYS A 81 -7.61 5.98 8.33
C LYS A 81 -6.65 5.94 7.14
N ILE A 82 -6.38 7.10 6.57
CA ILE A 82 -5.32 7.27 5.57
C ILE A 82 -4.32 8.26 6.15
N ILE A 83 -3.09 7.82 6.30
CA ILE A 83 -1.98 8.66 6.78
C ILE A 83 -1.09 8.97 5.58
N ARG A 84 -0.95 10.25 5.26
CA ARG A 84 -0.10 10.71 4.16
C ARG A 84 1.19 11.29 4.70
N MET A 85 2.32 10.91 4.12
CA MET A 85 3.63 11.39 4.53
C MET A 85 4.49 11.69 3.31
N GLY A 86 5.31 12.73 3.44
CA GLY A 86 6.19 13.16 2.37
C GLY A 86 5.51 14.12 1.38
N HIS A 87 6.27 14.49 0.37
CA HIS A 87 5.82 15.40 -0.68
C HIS A 87 6.13 14.81 -2.05
N PRO A 88 5.32 15.11 -3.08
CA PRO A 88 5.68 14.66 -4.43
C PRO A 88 7.11 15.11 -4.80
N PRO A 89 7.90 14.29 -5.49
CA PRO A 89 7.53 13.03 -6.13
C PRO A 89 7.56 11.81 -5.21
N MET A 90 7.77 11.98 -3.90
CA MET A 90 7.88 10.87 -2.98
C MET A 90 6.89 11.00 -1.83
N ARG A 91 5.64 10.65 -2.10
CA ARG A 91 4.58 10.65 -1.08
C ARG A 91 4.10 9.23 -0.82
N LEU A 92 3.96 8.91 0.48
CA LEU A 92 3.43 7.64 0.94
C LEU A 92 2.01 7.85 1.45
N GLU A 93 1.12 6.92 1.11
CA GLU A 93 -0.20 6.82 1.71
C GLU A 93 -0.32 5.47 2.40
N ILE A 94 -0.58 5.51 3.71
CA ILE A 94 -0.71 4.31 4.53
C ILE A 94 -2.15 4.24 4.99
N SER A 95 -2.86 3.20 4.54
CA SER A 95 -4.27 2.99 4.86
C SER A 95 -4.44 1.90 5.90
N THR A 96 -5.38 2.10 6.83
CA THR A 96 -5.76 1.08 7.81
C THR A 96 -7.04 0.36 7.42
N GLY A 97 -7.77 0.86 6.42
CA GLY A 97 -8.96 0.22 5.86
C GLY A 97 -9.28 0.77 4.50
N ILE A 98 -9.81 -0.06 3.62
CA ILE A 98 -10.25 0.34 2.29
C ILE A 98 -11.65 -0.20 2.01
N SER A 99 -12.34 0.39 1.05
CA SER A 99 -13.73 0.07 0.76
C SER A 99 -13.91 -1.35 0.22
N GLY A 100 -14.92 -2.04 0.72
CA GLY A 100 -15.46 -3.26 0.12
C GLY A 100 -14.71 -4.55 0.38
N VAL A 101 -13.58 -4.51 1.08
CA VAL A 101 -12.76 -5.72 1.35
C VAL A 101 -12.18 -5.69 2.75
N GLU A 102 -11.84 -6.88 3.27
CA GLU A 102 -11.26 -7.07 4.60
C GLU A 102 -9.79 -7.45 4.49
N PHE A 103 -8.95 -6.91 5.40
CA PHE A 103 -7.50 -7.09 5.31
C PHE A 103 -7.07 -8.56 5.35
N GLU A 104 -7.53 -9.31 6.35
CA GLU A 104 -7.06 -10.69 6.53
C GLU A 104 -7.41 -11.57 5.33
N GLU A 105 -8.60 -11.39 4.76
CA GLU A 105 -9.01 -12.11 3.55
C GLU A 105 -8.11 -11.77 2.37
N CYS A 106 -7.84 -10.49 2.16
CA CYS A 106 -6.97 -10.03 1.08
C CYS A 106 -5.53 -10.49 1.29
N PHE A 107 -5.05 -10.44 2.51
CA PHE A 107 -3.68 -10.83 2.84
C PHE A 107 -3.46 -12.33 2.60
N ASN A 108 -4.45 -13.16 2.95
CA ASN A 108 -4.38 -14.61 2.70
C ASN A 108 -4.36 -14.94 1.22
N SER A 109 -4.92 -14.08 0.38
CA SER A 109 -4.97 -14.26 -1.08
C SER A 109 -3.91 -13.43 -1.81
N ARG A 110 -3.01 -12.81 -1.08
CA ARG A 110 -2.03 -11.88 -1.66
C ARG A 110 -1.14 -12.54 -2.69
N ILE A 111 -0.69 -11.73 -3.63
CA ILE A 111 0.36 -12.11 -4.55
C ILE A 111 1.68 -11.66 -3.95
N VAL A 112 2.67 -12.54 -3.99
CA VAL A 112 4.04 -12.19 -3.62
C VAL A 112 4.87 -12.23 -4.89
N ASP A 113 5.39 -11.10 -5.30
CA ASP A 113 6.16 -10.98 -6.53
C ASP A 113 7.33 -10.04 -6.33
N THR A 114 8.32 -10.14 -7.19
CA THR A 114 9.51 -9.28 -7.14
C THR A 114 9.33 -8.12 -8.11
N LEU A 115 9.35 -6.90 -7.58
CA LEU A 115 9.30 -5.68 -8.35
C LEU A 115 10.63 -4.95 -8.20
N GLY A 116 11.38 -4.84 -9.29
CA GLY A 116 12.66 -4.17 -9.28
C GLY A 116 13.61 -4.66 -8.19
N ASP A 117 13.82 -5.96 -8.07
CA ASP A 117 14.67 -6.66 -7.08
C ASP A 117 14.15 -6.63 -5.62
N VAL A 118 12.93 -6.17 -5.39
CA VAL A 118 12.32 -6.16 -4.06
C VAL A 118 11.09 -7.07 -4.05
N GLU A 119 11.00 -7.94 -3.05
CA GLU A 119 9.80 -8.75 -2.85
C GLU A 119 8.67 -7.87 -2.32
N VAL A 120 7.47 -8.00 -2.89
CA VAL A 120 6.33 -7.15 -2.54
C VAL A 120 5.09 -8.00 -2.36
N ASN A 121 4.33 -7.70 -1.30
CA ASN A 121 2.99 -8.25 -1.09
C ASN A 121 1.99 -7.36 -1.81
N ILE A 122 1.24 -7.92 -2.73
CA ILE A 122 0.34 -7.16 -3.61
C ILE A 122 -1.08 -7.70 -3.45
N ILE A 123 -2.06 -6.80 -3.35
CA ILE A 123 -3.47 -7.20 -3.37
C ILE A 123 -3.76 -7.95 -4.67
N ASP A 124 -4.52 -9.03 -4.60
CA ASP A 124 -4.86 -9.79 -5.79
C ASP A 124 -5.89 -9.06 -6.67
N LEU A 125 -6.03 -9.49 -7.90
CA LEU A 125 -6.90 -8.81 -8.86
C LEU A 125 -8.38 -8.83 -8.45
N PRO A 126 -8.97 -9.96 -8.01
CA PRO A 126 -10.38 -9.95 -7.61
C PRO A 126 -10.69 -8.97 -6.47
N HIS A 127 -9.83 -8.92 -5.45
CA HIS A 127 -10.03 -7.99 -4.33
C HIS A 127 -9.77 -6.55 -4.73
N LEU A 128 -8.78 -6.29 -5.58
CA LEU A 128 -8.55 -4.96 -6.12
C LEU A 128 -9.77 -4.45 -6.87
N LYS A 129 -10.36 -5.29 -7.72
CA LYS A 129 -11.58 -4.93 -8.47
C LYS A 129 -12.76 -4.68 -7.53
N ALA A 130 -12.93 -5.52 -6.51
CA ALA A 130 -13.98 -5.32 -5.51
C ALA A 130 -13.82 -4.00 -4.76
N ASN A 131 -12.58 -3.65 -4.39
CA ASN A 131 -12.26 -2.38 -3.76
C ASN A 131 -12.60 -1.19 -4.68
N LYS A 132 -12.18 -1.24 -5.93
CA LYS A 132 -12.44 -0.17 -6.90
C LYS A 132 -13.94 0.04 -7.13
N LYS A 133 -14.68 -1.03 -7.24
CA LYS A 133 -16.13 -0.98 -7.40
C LYS A 133 -16.81 -0.37 -6.17
N ALA A 134 -16.41 -0.78 -4.97
CA ALA A 134 -16.99 -0.27 -3.73
C ALA A 134 -16.65 1.21 -3.50
N ALA A 135 -15.43 1.62 -3.79
CA ALA A 135 -15.01 3.01 -3.66
C ALA A 135 -15.75 3.93 -4.64
N GLY A 136 -15.95 3.50 -5.87
CA GLY A 136 -16.88 4.11 -6.83
C GLY A 136 -16.56 5.51 -7.32
N ARG A 137 -15.37 6.05 -7.04
CA ARG A 137 -14.98 7.35 -7.60
C ARG A 137 -14.75 7.21 -9.10
N LEU A 138 -14.79 8.32 -9.84
CA LEU A 138 -14.59 8.28 -11.29
C LEU A 138 -13.26 7.61 -11.66
N LYS A 139 -12.19 7.92 -10.95
CA LYS A 139 -10.89 7.27 -11.20
C LYS A 139 -10.91 5.78 -10.88
N ASP A 140 -11.65 5.36 -9.85
CA ASP A 140 -11.79 3.95 -9.49
C ASP A 140 -12.55 3.17 -10.56
N LEU A 141 -13.62 3.76 -11.10
CA LEU A 141 -14.40 3.16 -12.17
C LEU A 141 -13.58 3.08 -13.47
N ALA A 142 -12.78 4.10 -13.75
CA ALA A 142 -11.88 4.09 -14.90
C ALA A 142 -10.81 2.99 -14.77
N ASP A 143 -10.22 2.83 -13.58
CA ASP A 143 -9.28 1.75 -13.31
C ASP A 143 -9.96 0.40 -13.50
N LEU A 144 -11.16 0.24 -12.95
CA LEU A 144 -11.92 -1.01 -13.05
C LEU A 144 -12.21 -1.39 -14.51
N GLU A 145 -12.59 -0.41 -15.33
CA GLU A 145 -12.86 -0.62 -16.75
C GLU A 145 -11.64 -1.10 -17.52
N ASN A 146 -10.45 -0.64 -17.13
CA ASN A 146 -9.20 -0.95 -17.83
C ASN A 146 -8.46 -2.19 -17.26
N LEU A 147 -8.89 -2.71 -16.13
CA LEU A 147 -8.33 -3.95 -15.57
C LEU A 147 -8.87 -5.17 -16.31
N PRO A 148 -8.08 -6.27 -16.38
CA PRO A 148 -8.49 -7.50 -17.06
C PRO A 148 -9.78 -8.14 -16.53
#